data_7cd9ea85eb2ecae5bf406d814146a45e
#
_entry.id   7cd9ea85eb2ecae5bf406d814146a45e
#
_cell.length_a   1.000
_cell.length_b   1.000
_cell.length_c   1.000
_cell.angle_alpha   90.00
_cell.angle_beta   90.00
_cell.angle_gamma   90.00
#
_symmetry.space_group_name_H-M   'P 1'
#
loop_
_entity.id
_entity.type
_entity.pdbx_description
1 polymer ?
#
loop_
_entity_poly.entity_id
_entity_poly.type
_entity_poly.pdbx_seq_one_letter_code
_entity_poly.pdbx_strand_id
1 'polypeptide(L)'
;MIKLDYPYASELNPLLYQMSKDDIEFSNATKLHVDAMDSPEVRTIKVPGDATLTALNIHQKGIKEVDKFFNWLKESIGVEIKRSWVIMYNKGQSANRHRHTEYKTTFSYGINIPEGSSPLMISGDEVKAVVGQVVAFSGELYHSVSSSEVDGRCVLVGHG
;
A
#
# COMPACT_ATOMS: atom_id res chain seq x y z
N MET A 1 8.26 3.06 15.40
CA MET A 1 7.04 3.26 14.59
C MET A 1 6.61 4.72 14.66
N ILE A 2 6.37 5.33 13.52
CA ILE A 2 5.94 6.72 13.39
C ILE A 2 4.52 6.74 12.81
N LYS A 3 3.63 7.54 13.38
CA LYS A 3 2.28 7.78 12.85
C LYS A 3 2.13 9.26 12.48
N LEU A 4 1.69 9.54 11.26
CA LEU A 4 1.54 10.90 10.73
C LEU A 4 0.23 11.02 9.97
N ASP A 5 -0.53 12.07 10.22
CA ASP A 5 -1.73 12.38 9.46
C ASP A 5 -1.39 13.24 8.25
N TYR A 6 -1.77 12.79 7.06
CA TYR A 6 -1.55 13.52 5.83
C TYR A 6 -2.58 14.64 5.66
N PRO A 7 -2.16 15.92 5.57
CA PRO A 7 -3.11 17.04 5.62
C PRO A 7 -3.99 17.18 4.38
N TYR A 8 -3.63 16.52 3.26
CA TYR A 8 -4.36 16.60 1.99
C TYR A 8 -4.99 15.26 1.59
N ALA A 9 -5.37 14.45 2.57
CA ALA A 9 -5.97 13.13 2.34
C ALA A 9 -7.26 13.20 1.51
N SER A 10 -8.07 14.23 1.70
CA SER A 10 -9.32 14.44 0.95
C SER A 10 -9.12 14.67 -0.55
N GLU A 11 -7.95 15.16 -0.95
CA GLU A 11 -7.59 15.35 -2.37
C GLU A 11 -6.99 14.06 -2.96
N LEU A 12 -6.17 13.34 -2.18
CA LEU A 12 -5.42 12.19 -2.65
C LEU A 12 -6.25 10.89 -2.66
N ASN A 13 -7.01 10.63 -1.61
CA ASN A 13 -7.63 9.32 -1.39
C ASN A 13 -8.66 8.95 -2.46
N PRO A 14 -9.58 9.85 -2.89
CA PRO A 14 -10.52 9.53 -3.97
C PRO A 14 -9.81 9.18 -5.28
N LEU A 15 -8.73 9.88 -5.60
CA LEU A 15 -7.91 9.65 -6.79
C LEU A 15 -7.26 8.26 -6.75
N LEU A 16 -6.56 7.94 -5.66
CA LEU A 16 -5.91 6.64 -5.51
C LEU A 16 -6.90 5.48 -5.48
N TYR A 17 -8.03 5.66 -4.82
CA TYR A 17 -9.06 4.62 -4.74
C TYR A 17 -9.67 4.34 -6.12
N GLN A 18 -9.97 5.37 -6.92
CA GLN A 18 -10.48 5.21 -8.28
C GLN A 18 -9.45 4.56 -9.20
N MET A 19 -8.20 5.01 -9.16
CA MET A 19 -7.10 4.40 -9.94
C MET A 19 -6.95 2.92 -9.62
N SER A 20 -7.04 2.55 -8.34
CA SER A 20 -6.92 1.16 -7.91
C SER A 20 -8.05 0.28 -8.42
N LYS A 21 -9.28 0.81 -8.49
CA LYS A 21 -10.41 0.11 -9.09
C LYS A 21 -10.23 -0.10 -10.59
N ASP A 22 -9.79 0.93 -11.31
CA ASP A 22 -9.54 0.87 -12.74
C ASP A 22 -8.44 -0.16 -13.06
N ASP A 23 -7.37 -0.22 -12.27
CA ASP A 23 -6.31 -1.22 -12.40
C ASP A 23 -6.83 -2.65 -12.15
N ILE A 24 -7.71 -2.86 -11.18
CA ILE A 24 -8.32 -4.16 -10.90
C ILE A 24 -9.21 -4.59 -12.06
N GLU A 25 -10.06 -3.70 -12.55
CA GLU A 25 -10.95 -3.97 -13.69
C GLU A 25 -10.13 -4.34 -14.92
N PHE A 26 -9.08 -3.59 -15.20
CA PHE A 26 -8.17 -3.87 -16.30
C PHE A 26 -7.45 -5.22 -16.13
N SER A 27 -6.95 -5.52 -14.94
CA SER A 27 -6.28 -6.80 -14.63
C SER A 27 -7.22 -8.00 -14.71
N ASN A 28 -8.48 -7.83 -14.37
CA ASN A 28 -9.51 -8.86 -14.50
C ASN A 28 -9.95 -9.07 -15.96
N ALA A 29 -9.98 -7.99 -16.75
CA ALA A 29 -10.37 -8.02 -18.15
C ALA A 29 -9.29 -8.65 -19.06
N THR A 30 -8.03 -8.51 -18.68
CA THR A 30 -6.90 -9.02 -19.46
C THR A 30 -5.96 -9.83 -18.56
N LYS A 31 -6.09 -11.18 -18.63
CA LYS A 31 -5.10 -12.12 -18.07
C LYS A 31 -3.66 -11.80 -18.51
N LEU A 32 -3.54 -11.11 -19.63
CA LEU A 32 -2.30 -10.56 -20.21
C LEU A 32 -1.67 -9.45 -19.38
N HIS A 33 -2.41 -8.74 -18.53
CA HIS A 33 -1.83 -7.64 -17.77
C HIS A 33 -0.90 -8.15 -16.66
N VAL A 34 -1.27 -9.22 -15.99
CA VAL A 34 -0.41 -9.86 -14.99
C VAL A 34 0.83 -10.48 -15.65
N ASP A 35 0.68 -11.05 -16.84
CA ASP A 35 1.77 -11.62 -17.62
C ASP A 35 2.63 -10.55 -18.30
N ALA A 36 2.04 -9.44 -18.74
CA ALA A 36 2.77 -8.28 -19.28
C ALA A 36 3.51 -7.47 -18.18
N MET A 37 3.12 -7.61 -16.93
CA MET A 37 3.87 -7.13 -15.76
C MET A 37 5.06 -8.02 -15.41
N ASP A 38 5.48 -8.92 -16.28
CA ASP A 38 6.60 -9.84 -16.13
C ASP A 38 7.97 -9.14 -16.24
N SER A 39 8.08 -7.94 -15.67
CA SER A 39 9.37 -7.31 -15.42
C SER A 39 9.98 -7.89 -14.15
N PRO A 40 11.33 -8.02 -14.07
CA PRO A 40 12.01 -8.46 -12.84
C PRO A 40 11.60 -7.67 -11.60
N GLU A 41 11.24 -6.39 -11.76
CA GLU A 41 10.77 -5.51 -10.68
C GLU A 41 9.40 -5.92 -10.14
N VAL A 42 8.49 -6.30 -11.01
CA VAL A 42 7.15 -6.78 -10.60
C VAL A 42 7.24 -8.12 -9.89
N ARG A 43 8.12 -9.02 -10.33
CA ARG A 43 8.35 -10.31 -9.68
C ARG A 43 8.84 -10.19 -8.24
N THR A 44 9.52 -9.09 -7.91
CA THR A 44 10.01 -8.82 -6.54
C THR A 44 8.97 -8.15 -5.65
N ILE A 45 7.88 -7.63 -6.23
CA ILE A 45 6.76 -7.00 -5.51
C ILE A 45 5.64 -8.04 -5.28
N LYS A 46 5.96 -9.22 -4.80
CA LYS A 46 4.92 -10.14 -4.36
C LYS A 46 4.48 -9.74 -2.95
N VAL A 47 3.22 -9.36 -2.80
CA VAL A 47 2.58 -9.41 -1.48
C VAL A 47 2.43 -10.88 -1.14
N PRO A 48 3.09 -11.37 -0.06
CA PRO A 48 2.86 -12.72 0.40
C PRO A 48 1.42 -12.85 0.91
N GLY A 49 0.60 -13.54 0.17
CA GLY A 49 -0.83 -13.66 0.39
C GLY A 49 -1.58 -13.53 -0.92
N ASP A 50 -2.86 -13.23 -0.86
CA ASP A 50 -3.77 -13.14 -2.00
C ASP A 50 -4.39 -11.75 -2.23
N ALA A 51 -3.90 -10.74 -1.50
CA ALA A 51 -4.29 -9.36 -1.73
C ALA A 51 -3.92 -8.89 -3.15
N THR A 52 -4.74 -8.03 -3.73
CA THR A 52 -4.56 -7.54 -5.09
C THR A 52 -3.65 -6.31 -5.11
N LEU A 53 -2.54 -6.41 -5.82
CA LEU A 53 -1.64 -5.29 -6.10
C LEU A 53 -2.17 -4.49 -7.28
N THR A 54 -2.29 -3.18 -7.10
CA THR A 54 -2.73 -2.25 -8.12
C THR A 54 -1.88 -0.99 -8.10
N ALA A 55 -1.93 -0.17 -9.15
CA ALA A 55 -1.19 1.09 -9.25
C ALA A 55 0.29 0.94 -8.82
N LEU A 56 1.01 0.04 -9.50
CA LEU A 56 2.43 -0.25 -9.20
C LEU A 56 3.33 0.94 -9.49
N ASN A 57 4.29 1.18 -8.58
CA ASN A 57 5.24 2.29 -8.65
C ASN A 57 4.54 3.64 -8.82
N ILE A 58 3.50 3.85 -8.03
CA ILE A 58 2.67 5.05 -8.10
C ILE A 58 3.48 6.34 -7.96
N HIS A 59 4.57 6.34 -7.19
CA HIS A 59 5.48 7.46 -6.99
C HIS A 59 6.23 7.90 -8.26
N GLN A 60 6.19 7.10 -9.32
CA GLN A 60 6.88 7.37 -10.60
C GLN A 60 5.92 7.75 -11.73
N LYS A 61 4.61 7.84 -11.47
CA LYS A 61 3.61 8.07 -12.51
C LYS A 61 3.44 9.55 -12.90
N GLY A 62 4.12 10.48 -12.23
CA GLY A 62 4.04 11.91 -12.54
C GLY A 62 2.69 12.55 -12.21
N ILE A 63 1.96 12.02 -11.23
CA ILE A 63 0.67 12.52 -10.81
C ILE A 63 0.88 13.56 -9.70
N LYS A 64 0.42 14.78 -9.92
CA LYS A 64 0.68 15.93 -9.04
C LYS A 64 0.33 15.68 -7.58
N GLU A 65 -0.83 15.12 -7.30
CA GLU A 65 -1.29 14.85 -5.93
C GLU A 65 -0.46 13.75 -5.25
N VAL A 66 0.00 12.79 -6.03
CA VAL A 66 0.88 11.70 -5.57
C VAL A 66 2.28 12.23 -5.30
N ASP A 67 2.84 13.05 -6.19
CA ASP A 67 4.15 13.69 -6.00
C ASP A 67 4.15 14.56 -4.74
N LYS A 68 3.07 15.31 -4.50
CA LYS A 68 2.87 16.11 -3.30
C LYS A 68 2.91 15.24 -2.02
N PHE A 69 2.27 14.08 -2.04
CA PHE A 69 2.30 13.13 -0.93
C PHE A 69 3.71 12.60 -0.66
N PHE A 70 4.41 12.14 -1.68
CA PHE A 70 5.76 11.58 -1.50
C PHE A 70 6.81 12.62 -1.11
N ASN A 71 6.69 13.86 -1.58
CA ASN A 71 7.52 14.97 -1.12
C ASN A 71 7.27 15.27 0.37
N TRP A 72 6.01 15.37 0.78
CA TRP A 72 5.65 15.54 2.18
C TRP A 72 6.17 14.38 3.04
N LEU A 73 6.01 13.14 2.58
CA LEU A 73 6.49 11.96 3.30
C LEU A 73 8.02 12.00 3.47
N LYS A 74 8.76 12.32 2.41
CA LYS A 74 10.22 12.46 2.44
C LYS A 74 10.66 13.54 3.44
N GLU A 75 10.01 14.69 3.47
CA GLU A 75 10.28 15.77 4.42
C GLU A 75 9.97 15.34 5.86
N SER A 76 8.90 14.57 6.06
CA SER A 76 8.42 14.18 7.40
C SER A 76 9.25 13.09 8.05
N ILE A 77 9.72 12.09 7.28
CA ILE A 77 10.44 10.92 7.82
C ILE A 77 11.89 10.80 7.34
N GLY A 78 12.35 11.68 6.46
CA GLY A 78 13.73 11.69 5.96
C GLY A 78 14.10 10.51 5.05
N VAL A 79 13.12 9.85 4.45
CA VAL A 79 13.31 8.66 3.61
C VAL A 79 12.79 8.89 2.20
N GLU A 80 13.62 8.56 1.22
CA GLU A 80 13.22 8.54 -0.18
C GLU A 80 12.65 7.17 -0.53
N ILE A 81 11.40 7.16 -1.01
CA ILE A 81 10.72 5.92 -1.37
C ILE A 81 11.22 5.42 -2.73
N LYS A 82 11.63 4.17 -2.77
CA LYS A 82 12.15 3.50 -3.96
C LYS A 82 11.13 2.61 -4.65
N ARG A 83 10.17 2.11 -3.90
CA ARG A 83 9.08 1.29 -4.40
C ARG A 83 7.78 1.65 -3.71
N SER A 84 6.69 1.66 -4.46
CA SER A 84 5.36 1.93 -3.91
C SER A 84 4.28 1.31 -4.78
N TRP A 85 3.20 0.91 -4.16
CA TRP A 85 2.00 0.42 -4.84
C TRP A 85 0.78 0.54 -3.93
N VAL A 86 -0.38 0.41 -4.53
CA VAL A 86 -1.64 0.32 -3.80
C VAL A 86 -2.02 -1.15 -3.63
N ILE A 87 -2.50 -1.52 -2.45
CA ILE A 87 -3.02 -2.85 -2.16
C ILE A 87 -4.51 -2.75 -1.87
N MET A 88 -5.29 -3.57 -2.57
CA MET A 88 -6.71 -3.76 -2.33
C MET A 88 -6.92 -5.11 -1.66
N TYR A 89 -7.62 -5.10 -0.52
CA TYR A 89 -8.07 -6.31 0.18
C TYR A 89 -9.58 -6.40 0.06
N ASN A 90 -10.04 -7.39 -0.66
CA ASN A 90 -11.44 -7.79 -0.65
C ASN A 90 -11.67 -8.92 0.37
N LYS A 91 -12.93 -9.22 0.66
CA LYS A 91 -13.31 -10.24 1.63
C LYS A 91 -12.55 -11.55 1.39
N GLY A 92 -11.93 -12.07 2.43
CA GLY A 92 -11.11 -13.28 2.40
C GLY A 92 -9.64 -13.06 2.04
N GLN A 93 -9.25 -11.89 1.54
CA GLN A 93 -7.87 -11.59 1.16
C GLN A 93 -7.01 -11.14 2.35
N SER A 94 -5.73 -11.46 2.30
CA SER A 94 -4.76 -11.25 3.37
C SER A 94 -3.37 -10.90 2.84
N ALA A 95 -2.49 -10.49 3.73
CA ALA A 95 -1.05 -10.45 3.49
C ALA A 95 -0.34 -11.29 4.55
N ASN A 96 0.41 -12.31 4.11
CA ASN A 96 1.13 -13.19 5.00
C ASN A 96 2.25 -12.45 5.74
N ARG A 97 2.70 -12.99 6.86
CA ARG A 97 3.78 -12.44 7.66
C ARG A 97 5.09 -12.41 6.85
N HIS A 98 5.64 -11.22 6.66
CA HIS A 98 6.89 -10.97 5.91
C HIS A 98 7.61 -9.73 6.42
N ARG A 99 8.80 -9.45 5.89
CA ARG A 99 9.61 -8.26 6.15
C ARG A 99 10.42 -7.87 4.92
N HIS A 100 10.99 -6.67 4.93
CA HIS A 100 11.74 -6.09 3.80
C HIS A 100 13.14 -5.64 4.25
N THR A 101 14.03 -6.59 4.55
CA THR A 101 15.35 -6.31 5.11
C THR A 101 16.28 -5.50 4.20
N GLU A 102 15.98 -5.43 2.91
CA GLU A 102 16.69 -4.62 1.93
C GLU A 102 16.37 -3.13 2.01
N TYR A 103 15.34 -2.74 2.77
CA TYR A 103 14.91 -1.36 2.95
C TYR A 103 14.94 -0.95 4.41
N LYS A 104 15.37 0.29 4.64
CA LYS A 104 15.40 0.88 5.98
C LYS A 104 14.01 1.09 6.56
N THR A 105 13.09 1.51 5.72
CA THR A 105 11.75 1.94 6.13
C THR A 105 10.68 1.33 5.23
N THR A 106 9.61 0.91 5.86
CA THR A 106 8.35 0.51 5.23
C THR A 106 7.26 1.43 5.74
N PHE A 107 6.31 1.80 4.89
CA PHE A 107 5.13 2.53 5.32
C PHE A 107 3.84 1.93 4.77
N SER A 108 2.75 2.20 5.47
CA SER A 108 1.38 1.94 5.04
C SER A 108 0.53 3.19 5.29
N TYR A 109 -0.23 3.61 4.29
CA TYR A 109 -1.11 4.77 4.31
C TYR A 109 -2.54 4.36 3.99
N GLY A 110 -3.49 4.73 4.85
CA GLY A 110 -4.90 4.40 4.68
C GLY A 110 -5.60 5.23 3.61
N ILE A 111 -6.05 4.59 2.54
CA ILE A 111 -6.82 5.23 1.46
C ILE A 111 -8.31 5.08 1.71
N ASN A 112 -8.78 3.84 1.90
CA ASN A 112 -10.17 3.48 2.19
C ASN A 112 -10.16 2.33 3.20
N ILE A 113 -10.72 2.56 4.37
CA ILE A 113 -10.72 1.60 5.48
C ILE A 113 -12.16 1.41 5.97
N PRO A 114 -12.94 0.55 5.31
CA PRO A 114 -14.30 0.25 5.75
C PRO A 114 -14.33 -0.31 7.18
N GLU A 115 -15.43 -0.13 7.87
CA GLU A 115 -15.66 -0.75 9.18
C GLU A 115 -15.52 -2.27 9.08
N GLY A 116 -14.85 -2.89 10.04
CA GLY A 116 -14.53 -4.31 10.02
C GLY A 116 -13.25 -4.68 9.24
N SER A 117 -12.53 -3.70 8.69
CA SER A 117 -11.22 -3.93 8.07
C SER A 117 -10.20 -4.49 9.05
N SER A 118 -9.42 -5.47 8.61
CA SER A 118 -8.33 -6.03 9.41
C SER A 118 -7.24 -5.01 9.70
N PRO A 119 -6.68 -5.00 10.92
CA PRO A 119 -5.55 -4.14 11.27
C PRO A 119 -4.25 -4.59 10.58
N LEU A 120 -3.27 -3.72 10.58
CA LEU A 120 -1.88 -4.07 10.29
C LEU A 120 -1.24 -4.65 11.56
N MET A 121 -0.66 -5.83 11.45
CA MET A 121 0.11 -6.45 12.53
C MET A 121 1.60 -6.14 12.31
N ILE A 122 2.27 -5.54 13.30
CA ILE A 122 3.70 -5.25 13.26
C ILE A 122 4.37 -5.90 14.47
N SER A 123 5.22 -6.90 14.23
CA SER A 123 5.93 -7.65 15.28
C SER A 123 5.01 -8.20 16.39
N GLY A 124 3.78 -8.55 16.06
CA GLY A 124 2.79 -9.06 16.99
C GLY A 124 1.86 -8.00 17.58
N ASP A 125 2.15 -6.73 17.41
CA ASP A 125 1.30 -5.63 17.86
C ASP A 125 0.26 -5.27 16.79
N GLU A 126 -0.97 -5.07 17.25
CA GLU A 126 -2.07 -4.63 16.39
C GLU A 126 -2.03 -3.11 16.18
N VAL A 127 -1.97 -2.70 14.92
CA VAL A 127 -1.99 -1.30 14.51
C VAL A 127 -3.23 -1.03 13.67
N LYS A 128 -4.19 -0.33 14.22
CA LYS A 128 -5.42 0.03 13.51
C LYS A 128 -5.09 0.89 12.29
N ALA A 129 -5.58 0.47 11.12
CA ALA A 129 -5.51 1.29 9.93
C ALA A 129 -6.50 2.46 10.04
N VAL A 130 -6.05 3.65 9.67
CA VAL A 130 -6.85 4.89 9.69
C VAL A 130 -6.73 5.59 8.35
N VAL A 131 -7.86 6.05 7.81
CA VAL A 131 -7.89 6.83 6.55
C VAL A 131 -7.08 8.11 6.73
N GLY A 132 -6.19 8.40 5.78
CA GLY A 132 -5.35 9.59 5.79
C GLY A 132 -4.12 9.51 6.71
N GLN A 133 -3.90 8.39 7.40
CA GLN A 133 -2.77 8.22 8.30
C GLN A 133 -1.68 7.32 7.69
N VAL A 134 -0.45 7.78 7.77
CA VAL A 134 0.76 6.98 7.51
C VAL A 134 1.20 6.29 8.80
N VAL A 135 1.52 5.02 8.70
CA VAL A 135 2.28 4.26 9.69
C VAL A 135 3.60 3.86 9.06
N ALA A 136 4.70 4.40 9.56
CA ALA A 136 6.05 4.08 9.08
C ALA A 136 6.84 3.32 10.16
N PHE A 137 7.56 2.29 9.74
CA PHE A 137 8.32 1.40 10.61
C PHE A 137 9.54 0.83 9.90
N SER A 138 10.44 0.20 10.66
CA SER A 138 11.64 -0.42 10.08
C SER A 138 11.28 -1.58 9.15
N GLY A 139 11.93 -1.67 8.00
CA GLY A 139 11.80 -2.79 7.07
C GLY A 139 12.19 -4.15 7.68
N GLU A 140 12.96 -4.15 8.75
CA GLU A 140 13.35 -5.37 9.51
C GLU A 140 12.18 -6.01 10.28
N LEU A 141 11.12 -5.24 10.57
CA LEU A 141 9.99 -5.72 11.36
C LEU A 141 9.07 -6.60 10.53
N TYR A 142 8.73 -7.76 11.07
CA TYR A 142 7.71 -8.61 10.49
C TYR A 142 6.34 -7.95 10.57
N HIS A 143 5.61 -7.99 9.48
CA HIS A 143 4.26 -7.46 9.43
C HIS A 143 3.34 -8.34 8.59
N SER A 144 2.05 -8.20 8.81
CA SER A 144 1.00 -8.98 8.14
C SER A 144 -0.35 -8.26 8.22
N VAL A 145 -1.29 -8.70 7.40
CA VAL A 145 -2.71 -8.31 7.48
C VAL A 145 -3.51 -9.60 7.42
N SER A 146 -4.31 -9.88 8.44
CA SER A 146 -5.19 -11.06 8.47
C SER A 146 -6.29 -10.95 7.43
N SER A 147 -6.94 -12.08 7.14
CA SER A 147 -8.02 -12.18 6.16
C SER A 147 -9.08 -11.11 6.40
N SER A 148 -9.39 -10.34 5.37
CA SER A 148 -10.37 -9.26 5.45
C SER A 148 -11.79 -9.82 5.55
N GLU A 149 -12.60 -9.27 6.46
CA GLU A 149 -14.02 -9.61 6.58
C GLU A 149 -14.91 -8.76 5.69
N VAL A 150 -14.37 -7.71 5.10
CA VAL A 150 -15.07 -6.75 4.24
C VAL A 150 -14.31 -6.49 2.95
N ASP A 151 -15.03 -6.03 1.92
CA ASP A 151 -14.44 -5.58 0.67
C ASP A 151 -13.91 -4.14 0.79
N GLY A 152 -12.89 -3.83 -0.02
CA GLY A 152 -12.49 -2.45 -0.28
C GLY A 152 -11.51 -1.83 0.71
N ARG A 153 -10.87 -2.62 1.61
CA ARG A 153 -9.75 -2.11 2.38
C ARG A 153 -8.60 -1.78 1.43
N CYS A 154 -8.26 -0.50 1.33
CA CYS A 154 -7.30 0.00 0.36
C CYS A 154 -6.22 0.81 1.07
N VAL A 155 -4.95 0.50 0.81
CA VAL A 155 -3.79 1.17 1.38
C VAL A 155 -2.73 1.44 0.32
N LEU A 156 -2.02 2.55 0.46
CA LEU A 156 -0.78 2.81 -0.27
C LEU A 156 0.38 2.35 0.61
N VAL A 157 1.26 1.55 0.05
CA VAL A 157 2.46 1.05 0.75
C VAL A 157 3.71 1.37 -0.05
N GLY A 158 4.84 1.37 0.62
CA GLY A 158 6.12 1.54 -0.03
C GLY A 158 7.31 1.35 0.89
N HIS A 159 8.47 1.34 0.26
CA HIS A 159 9.76 1.07 0.90
C HIS A 159 10.85 2.01 0.40
N GLY A 160 11.77 2.37 1.31
CA GLY A 160 12.95 3.15 1.01
C GLY A 160 14.10 2.98 2.01
#